data_0eaa6c3298ebc8022e5a648043042e58
#
_entry.id   0eaa6c3298ebc8022e5a648043042e58
#
_cell.length_a   1.000
_cell.length_b   1.000
_cell.length_c   1.000
_cell.angle_alpha   90.00
_cell.angle_beta   90.00
_cell.angle_gamma   90.00
#
_symmetry.space_group_name_H-M   'P 1'
#
loop_
_entity.id
_entity.type
_entity.pdbx_description
1 polymer ?
#
loop_
_entity_poly.entity_id
_entity_poly.type
_entity_poly.pdbx_seq_one_letter_code
_entity_poly.pdbx_strand_id
1 'polypeptide(L)'
;MNKEKLLNDDQVKDFVKTNHDYYINQFERIGNSSKYVLSFNISAFLLGSIWYSFRNIWNWSLAFLIIETFAIVQVARGFFGNISAEAYSKIEKVQSTLDFRMQQLQAAIEKNSDKVEMFKRTIKSLEDSIGEYLVEAQRVEASGFWVAIGGIILFILIRILQGMAANTILEKKFSEWLSNNLISPGMKIKNYILSITFALVIILFSTIHYSFPNLIESMNDFPTHPKIRLASIEGVENVFDFAVIKGERVFDGITYGIRSVLDSLELLFVKTPWIVIISAIVLLTGLSAGPSTAIYSGAFLAYMGFLGFWIKAMTTLALLGTAAILSITIGIPLGI
;
A
#
# COMPACT_ATOMS: atom_id res chain seq x y z
N MET A 1 -15.32 1.21 -41.11
CA MET A 1 -16.63 0.66 -40.73
C MET A 1 -17.29 1.72 -39.86
N ASN A 2 -18.15 2.57 -40.51
CA ASN A 2 -18.83 3.68 -39.82
C ASN A 2 -19.79 3.11 -38.79
N LYS A 3 -19.51 3.37 -37.50
CA LYS A 3 -20.48 3.17 -36.42
C LYS A 3 -21.36 4.41 -36.30
N GLU A 4 -22.20 4.65 -37.27
CA GLU A 4 -23.45 5.38 -37.00
C GLU A 4 -24.36 4.44 -36.20
N LYS A 5 -24.05 4.29 -34.95
CA LYS A 5 -24.99 3.73 -33.98
C LYS A 5 -25.84 4.93 -33.57
N LEU A 6 -26.97 5.14 -34.25
CA LEU A 6 -28.02 6.04 -33.80
C LEU A 6 -28.29 5.69 -32.34
N LEU A 7 -27.85 6.54 -31.44
CA LEU A 7 -28.19 6.44 -30.01
C LEU A 7 -29.69 6.51 -29.93
N ASN A 8 -30.32 5.46 -29.43
CA ASN A 8 -31.76 5.49 -29.19
C ASN A 8 -31.99 6.33 -27.92
N ASP A 9 -32.55 7.50 -28.07
CA ASP A 9 -32.84 8.45 -26.99
C ASP A 9 -33.56 7.81 -25.82
N ASP A 10 -34.47 6.87 -26.08
CA ASP A 10 -35.22 6.17 -25.04
C ASP A 10 -34.33 5.25 -24.21
N GLN A 11 -33.29 4.62 -24.82
CA GLN A 11 -32.34 3.82 -24.09
C GLN A 11 -31.44 4.68 -23.17
N VAL A 12 -31.05 5.87 -23.64
CA VAL A 12 -30.28 6.82 -22.81
C VAL A 12 -31.15 7.28 -21.63
N LYS A 13 -32.43 7.62 -21.86
CA LYS A 13 -33.38 8.01 -20.81
C LYS A 13 -33.56 6.91 -19.77
N ASP A 14 -33.70 5.67 -20.21
CA ASP A 14 -33.82 4.51 -19.32
C ASP A 14 -32.57 4.26 -18.48
N PHE A 15 -31.39 4.53 -19.02
CA PHE A 15 -30.15 4.36 -18.33
C PHE A 15 -29.85 5.50 -17.34
N VAL A 16 -29.89 6.77 -17.79
CA VAL A 16 -29.45 7.91 -16.98
C VAL A 16 -30.47 8.37 -15.95
N LYS A 17 -31.75 8.15 -16.17
CA LYS A 17 -32.91 8.52 -15.31
C LYS A 17 -33.09 10.02 -15.01
N THR A 18 -32.04 10.84 -15.17
CA THR A 18 -32.06 12.29 -14.87
C THR A 18 -31.25 13.04 -15.90
N ASN A 19 -31.64 14.29 -16.21
CA ASN A 19 -30.92 15.20 -17.11
C ASN A 19 -30.62 14.58 -18.49
N HIS A 20 -31.65 14.02 -19.12
CA HIS A 20 -31.55 13.19 -20.31
C HIS A 20 -30.89 13.91 -21.48
N ASP A 21 -31.31 15.14 -21.78
CA ASP A 21 -30.86 15.91 -22.94
C ASP A 21 -29.35 16.21 -22.85
N TYR A 22 -28.87 16.48 -21.65
CA TYR A 22 -27.44 16.66 -21.38
C TYR A 22 -26.64 15.39 -21.74
N TYR A 23 -27.09 14.21 -21.26
CA TYR A 23 -26.36 12.96 -21.48
C TYR A 23 -26.46 12.46 -22.90
N ILE A 24 -27.57 12.65 -23.60
CA ILE A 24 -27.71 12.34 -25.02
C ILE A 24 -26.59 13.08 -25.79
N ASN A 25 -26.51 14.40 -25.64
CA ASN A 25 -25.50 15.21 -26.29
C ASN A 25 -24.07 14.80 -25.94
N GLN A 26 -23.80 14.45 -24.66
CA GLN A 26 -22.45 14.03 -24.26
C GLN A 26 -22.07 12.66 -24.81
N PHE A 27 -23.00 11.69 -24.78
CA PHE A 27 -22.77 10.34 -25.28
C PHE A 27 -22.56 10.33 -26.79
N GLU A 28 -23.31 11.13 -27.56
CA GLU A 28 -23.08 11.31 -28.98
C GLU A 28 -21.69 11.88 -29.29
N ARG A 29 -21.32 12.95 -28.59
CA ARG A 29 -19.99 13.56 -28.75
C ARG A 29 -18.85 12.58 -28.45
N ILE A 30 -18.98 11.80 -27.37
CA ILE A 30 -17.96 10.85 -26.93
C ILE A 30 -17.95 9.63 -27.85
N GLY A 31 -19.12 9.05 -28.16
CA GLY A 31 -19.23 7.83 -28.97
C GLY A 31 -18.79 8.02 -30.43
N ASN A 32 -18.95 9.21 -30.99
CA ASN A 32 -18.56 9.54 -32.37
C ASN A 32 -17.08 9.92 -32.49
N SER A 33 -16.34 10.07 -31.38
CA SER A 33 -14.94 10.44 -31.39
C SER A 33 -14.03 9.23 -31.16
N SER A 34 -12.99 9.12 -31.96
CA SER A 34 -11.89 8.15 -31.71
C SER A 34 -10.86 8.67 -30.71
N LYS A 35 -10.92 9.95 -30.35
CA LYS A 35 -10.02 10.61 -29.39
C LYS A 35 -10.78 10.97 -28.13
N TYR A 36 -10.02 11.20 -27.04
CA TYR A 36 -10.60 11.69 -25.81
C TYR A 36 -11.33 13.02 -26.03
N VAL A 37 -12.61 13.06 -25.65
CA VAL A 37 -13.44 14.28 -25.73
C VAL A 37 -13.46 14.92 -24.34
N LEU A 38 -12.90 16.11 -24.25
CA LEU A 38 -12.99 16.88 -23.02
C LEU A 38 -14.44 17.27 -22.75
N SER A 39 -14.98 16.81 -21.67
CA SER A 39 -16.33 17.15 -21.17
C SER A 39 -16.26 17.37 -19.67
N PHE A 40 -17.23 18.15 -19.15
CA PHE A 40 -17.25 18.45 -17.72
C PHE A 40 -18.64 18.23 -17.15
N ASN A 41 -18.73 17.40 -16.12
CA ASN A 41 -19.96 17.09 -15.42
C ASN A 41 -20.01 17.79 -14.06
N ILE A 42 -20.81 18.84 -13.98
CA ILE A 42 -20.94 19.68 -12.78
C ILE A 42 -21.45 18.84 -11.59
N SER A 43 -22.37 17.92 -11.81
CA SER A 43 -22.89 17.07 -10.73
C SER A 43 -21.81 16.14 -10.16
N ALA A 44 -20.93 15.60 -11.02
CA ALA A 44 -19.81 14.79 -10.58
C ALA A 44 -18.73 15.62 -9.88
N PHE A 45 -18.48 16.84 -10.34
CA PHE A 45 -17.59 17.78 -9.65
C PHE A 45 -18.10 18.12 -8.24
N LEU A 46 -19.39 18.39 -8.06
CA LEU A 46 -19.96 18.78 -6.77
C LEU A 46 -20.08 17.59 -5.81
N LEU A 47 -20.58 16.46 -6.28
CA LEU A 47 -20.83 15.28 -5.45
C LEU A 47 -19.61 14.36 -5.31
N GLY A 48 -18.62 14.48 -6.20
CA GLY A 48 -17.39 13.71 -6.15
C GLY A 48 -17.59 12.21 -6.24
N SER A 49 -16.89 11.47 -5.39
CA SER A 49 -16.94 10.01 -5.32
C SER A 49 -18.36 9.46 -5.14
N ILE A 50 -19.23 10.21 -4.44
CA ILE A 50 -20.63 9.83 -4.21
C ILE A 50 -21.43 9.80 -5.53
N TRP A 51 -21.15 10.70 -6.48
CA TRP A 51 -21.80 10.68 -7.78
C TRP A 51 -21.54 9.36 -8.53
N TYR A 52 -20.31 8.84 -8.48
CA TYR A 52 -19.94 7.59 -9.13
C TYR A 52 -20.64 6.38 -8.51
N SER A 53 -20.76 6.33 -7.19
CA SER A 53 -21.48 5.25 -6.51
C SER A 53 -22.99 5.30 -6.76
N PHE A 54 -23.60 6.49 -6.87
CA PHE A 54 -24.98 6.65 -7.29
C PHE A 54 -25.24 6.01 -8.65
N ARG A 55 -24.29 6.15 -9.56
CA ARG A 55 -24.31 5.54 -10.90
C ARG A 55 -23.86 4.07 -10.89
N ASN A 56 -23.66 3.47 -9.71
CA ASN A 56 -23.14 2.10 -9.55
C ASN A 56 -21.75 1.88 -10.20
N ILE A 57 -20.90 2.89 -10.15
CA ILE A 57 -19.52 2.89 -10.66
C ILE A 57 -18.57 2.83 -9.45
N TRP A 58 -18.64 1.72 -8.71
CA TRP A 58 -17.99 1.58 -7.41
C TRP A 58 -16.45 1.61 -7.49
N ASN A 59 -15.86 1.07 -8.54
CA ASN A 59 -14.40 1.06 -8.69
C ASN A 59 -13.81 2.48 -8.67
N TRP A 60 -14.38 3.36 -9.49
CA TRP A 60 -13.97 4.77 -9.53
C TRP A 60 -14.41 5.53 -8.28
N SER A 61 -15.59 5.22 -7.75
CA SER A 61 -16.06 5.82 -6.51
C SER A 61 -15.10 5.58 -5.36
N LEU A 62 -14.67 4.33 -5.14
CA LEU A 62 -13.75 3.97 -4.06
C LEU A 62 -12.37 4.60 -4.24
N ALA A 63 -11.82 4.56 -5.47
CA ALA A 63 -10.54 5.18 -5.76
C ALA A 63 -10.55 6.69 -5.46
N PHE A 64 -11.59 7.39 -5.89
CA PHE A 64 -11.74 8.81 -5.62
C PHE A 64 -12.02 9.11 -4.14
N LEU A 65 -12.82 8.28 -3.47
CA LEU A 65 -13.13 8.46 -2.04
C LEU A 65 -11.86 8.39 -1.17
N ILE A 66 -10.93 7.49 -1.49
CA ILE A 66 -9.64 7.40 -0.78
C ILE A 66 -8.87 8.71 -0.90
N ILE A 67 -8.77 9.27 -2.11
CA ILE A 67 -8.02 10.52 -2.32
C ILE A 67 -8.74 11.72 -1.69
N GLU A 68 -10.08 11.78 -1.80
CA GLU A 68 -10.90 12.80 -1.14
C GLU A 68 -10.74 12.75 0.38
N THR A 69 -10.82 11.55 0.97
CA THR A 69 -10.63 11.35 2.41
C THR A 69 -9.25 11.80 2.84
N PHE A 70 -8.20 11.41 2.10
CA PHE A 70 -6.84 11.86 2.38
C PHE A 70 -6.74 13.39 2.34
N ALA A 71 -7.29 14.04 1.32
CA ALA A 71 -7.29 15.49 1.21
C ALA A 71 -8.01 16.17 2.39
N ILE A 72 -9.20 15.67 2.77
CA ILE A 72 -9.98 16.20 3.91
C ILE A 72 -9.20 16.01 5.23
N VAL A 73 -8.58 14.86 5.42
CA VAL A 73 -7.74 14.58 6.59
C VAL A 73 -6.58 15.58 6.68
N GLN A 74 -5.90 15.90 5.56
CA GLN A 74 -4.82 16.90 5.58
C GLN A 74 -5.33 18.30 5.96
N VAL A 75 -6.51 18.69 5.47
CA VAL A 75 -7.14 19.96 5.85
C VAL A 75 -7.45 19.96 7.35
N ALA A 76 -8.07 18.90 7.85
CA ALA A 76 -8.43 18.81 9.27
C ALA A 76 -7.18 18.77 10.17
N ARG A 77 -6.16 17.99 9.83
CA ARG A 77 -4.89 17.94 10.56
C ARG A 77 -4.19 19.30 10.58
N GLY A 78 -4.14 19.97 9.44
CA GLY A 78 -3.40 21.22 9.33
C GLY A 78 -4.05 22.41 10.03
N PHE A 79 -5.40 22.47 10.11
CA PHE A 79 -6.09 23.58 10.76
C PHE A 79 -6.52 23.27 12.20
N PHE A 80 -6.89 22.05 12.51
CA PHE A 80 -7.55 21.69 13.77
C PHE A 80 -6.87 20.55 14.51
N GLY A 81 -6.07 19.74 13.81
CA GLY A 81 -5.44 18.57 14.38
C GLY A 81 -4.11 18.88 15.07
N ASN A 82 -3.69 17.99 15.93
CA ASN A 82 -2.37 18.02 16.53
C ASN A 82 -1.36 17.30 15.63
N ILE A 83 -0.80 17.99 14.64
CA ILE A 83 0.14 17.40 13.68
C ILE A 83 1.49 17.05 14.30
N SER A 84 1.81 17.63 15.45
CA SER A 84 3.03 17.38 16.22
C SER A 84 2.87 16.29 17.28
N ALA A 85 1.67 15.68 17.41
CA ALA A 85 1.37 14.67 18.41
C ALA A 85 2.37 13.49 18.40
N GLU A 86 2.79 13.03 17.23
CA GLU A 86 3.77 11.95 17.10
C GLU A 86 5.14 12.35 17.63
N ALA A 87 5.59 13.57 17.35
CA ALA A 87 6.86 14.09 17.86
C ALA A 87 6.82 14.20 19.39
N TYR A 88 5.73 14.72 19.95
CA TYR A 88 5.55 14.79 21.40
C TYR A 88 5.47 13.40 22.05
N SER A 89 4.85 12.42 21.40
CA SER A 89 4.85 11.03 21.90
C SER A 89 6.26 10.42 21.92
N LYS A 90 7.11 10.74 20.94
CA LYS A 90 8.53 10.34 20.94
C LYS A 90 9.26 10.99 22.13
N ILE A 91 9.02 12.27 22.39
CA ILE A 91 9.61 13.00 23.52
C ILE A 91 9.22 12.33 24.85
N GLU A 92 7.94 12.01 25.04
CA GLU A 92 7.45 11.36 26.27
C GLU A 92 8.13 9.99 26.51
N LYS A 93 8.29 9.18 25.45
CA LYS A 93 9.01 7.89 25.54
C LYS A 93 10.49 8.06 25.89
N VAL A 94 11.16 9.03 25.28
CA VAL A 94 12.57 9.31 25.59
C VAL A 94 12.70 9.89 27.01
N GLN A 95 11.77 10.75 27.43
CA GLN A 95 11.73 11.32 28.77
C GLN A 95 11.59 10.22 29.84
N SER A 96 10.70 9.26 29.66
CA SER A 96 10.54 8.13 30.58
C SER A 96 11.82 7.28 30.68
N THR A 97 12.53 7.13 29.56
CA THR A 97 13.84 6.44 29.53
C THR A 97 14.93 7.25 30.22
N LEU A 98 14.92 8.58 30.03
CA LEU A 98 15.83 9.51 30.70
C LEU A 98 15.66 9.44 32.22
N ASP A 99 14.42 9.52 32.72
CA ASP A 99 14.11 9.46 34.13
C ASP A 99 14.60 8.14 34.78
N PHE A 100 14.42 7.03 34.06
CA PHE A 100 14.95 5.74 34.49
C PHE A 100 16.48 5.72 34.53
N ARG A 101 17.17 6.31 33.55
CA ARG A 101 18.64 6.39 33.52
C ARG A 101 19.17 7.33 34.59
N MET A 102 18.47 8.40 34.91
CA MET A 102 18.81 9.29 36.03
C MET A 102 18.77 8.57 37.38
N GLN A 103 17.75 7.74 37.62
CA GLN A 103 17.67 6.89 38.83
C GLN A 103 18.84 5.90 38.88
N GLN A 104 19.19 5.28 37.76
CA GLN A 104 20.35 4.37 37.69
C GLN A 104 21.68 5.09 37.94
N LEU A 105 21.84 6.31 37.44
CA LEU A 105 23.01 7.15 37.70
C LEU A 105 23.13 7.44 39.19
N GLN A 106 22.05 7.84 39.84
CA GLN A 106 22.05 8.14 41.25
C GLN A 106 22.45 6.91 42.10
N ALA A 107 21.88 5.74 41.81
CA ALA A 107 22.26 4.50 42.46
C ALA A 107 23.72 4.08 42.16
N ALA A 108 24.26 4.40 40.99
CA ALA A 108 25.65 4.11 40.65
C ALA A 108 26.64 5.04 41.36
N ILE A 109 26.27 6.30 41.59
CA ILE A 109 27.05 7.28 42.38
C ILE A 109 27.12 6.81 43.85
N GLU A 110 25.99 6.44 44.45
CA GLU A 110 25.92 5.94 45.84
C GLU A 110 26.78 4.70 46.05
N LYS A 111 26.88 3.83 45.03
CA LYS A 111 27.70 2.59 45.05
C LYS A 111 29.13 2.76 44.58
N ASN A 112 29.54 3.98 44.25
CA ASN A 112 30.89 4.29 43.71
C ASN A 112 31.27 3.40 42.48
N SER A 113 30.30 3.17 41.59
CA SER A 113 30.44 2.24 40.44
C SER A 113 31.16 2.86 39.26
N ASP A 114 32.00 2.10 38.56
CA ASP A 114 32.69 2.51 37.33
C ASP A 114 31.75 2.88 36.15
N LYS A 115 30.43 2.59 36.32
CA LYS A 115 29.40 2.86 35.30
C LYS A 115 28.90 4.30 35.31
N VAL A 116 29.32 5.14 36.25
CA VAL A 116 28.85 6.54 36.39
C VAL A 116 29.05 7.32 35.07
N GLU A 117 30.23 7.24 34.48
CA GLU A 117 30.53 7.96 33.22
C GLU A 117 29.72 7.45 32.03
N MET A 118 29.45 6.16 31.98
CA MET A 118 28.59 5.58 30.95
C MET A 118 27.14 6.13 31.07
N PHE A 119 26.57 6.16 32.28
CA PHE A 119 25.22 6.71 32.50
C PHE A 119 25.15 8.20 32.18
N LYS A 120 26.16 9.00 32.55
CA LYS A 120 26.20 10.43 32.19
C LYS A 120 26.19 10.65 30.68
N ARG A 121 26.99 9.88 29.92
CA ARG A 121 26.99 9.97 28.45
C ARG A 121 25.63 9.57 27.86
N THR A 122 25.02 8.53 28.38
CA THR A 122 23.69 8.09 27.92
C THR A 122 22.63 9.15 28.21
N ILE A 123 22.62 9.74 29.40
CA ILE A 123 21.72 10.83 29.80
C ILE A 123 21.89 12.00 28.85
N LYS A 124 23.12 12.46 28.60
CA LYS A 124 23.38 13.55 27.69
C LYS A 124 22.85 13.27 26.28
N SER A 125 23.09 12.06 25.76
CA SER A 125 22.56 11.66 24.44
C SER A 125 21.01 11.64 24.38
N LEU A 126 20.36 11.28 25.48
CA LEU A 126 18.88 11.32 25.57
C LEU A 126 18.36 12.76 25.66
N GLU A 127 19.05 13.65 26.41
CA GLU A 127 18.73 15.08 26.47
C GLU A 127 18.88 15.74 25.09
N ASP A 128 19.98 15.46 24.39
CA ASP A 128 20.22 15.93 23.03
C ASP A 128 19.10 15.47 22.07
N SER A 129 18.69 14.20 22.19
CA SER A 129 17.58 13.65 21.38
C SER A 129 16.23 14.30 21.68
N ILE A 130 15.94 14.63 22.94
CA ILE A 130 14.74 15.39 23.32
C ILE A 130 14.79 16.78 22.68
N GLY A 131 15.94 17.43 22.71
CA GLY A 131 16.15 18.73 22.06
C GLY A 131 15.86 18.69 20.56
N GLU A 132 16.36 17.67 19.86
CA GLU A 132 16.10 17.46 18.43
C GLU A 132 14.60 17.24 18.15
N TYR A 133 13.93 16.38 18.92
CA TYR A 133 12.49 16.15 18.77
C TYR A 133 11.63 17.37 19.10
N LEU A 134 12.04 18.23 20.03
CA LEU A 134 11.36 19.50 20.29
C LEU A 134 11.44 20.44 19.09
N VAL A 135 12.62 20.56 18.48
CA VAL A 135 12.80 21.36 17.25
C VAL A 135 11.97 20.77 16.09
N GLU A 136 11.95 19.43 15.96
CA GLU A 136 11.11 18.76 14.98
C GLU A 136 9.62 19.05 15.22
N ALA A 137 9.13 18.94 16.46
CA ALA A 137 7.75 19.23 16.82
C ALA A 137 7.35 20.65 16.46
N GLN A 138 8.17 21.65 16.78
CA GLN A 138 7.92 23.05 16.44
C GLN A 138 7.90 23.28 14.92
N ARG A 139 8.80 22.62 14.18
CA ARG A 139 8.84 22.73 12.70
C ARG A 139 7.58 22.13 12.08
N VAL A 140 7.16 20.97 12.56
CA VAL A 140 5.95 20.28 12.09
C VAL A 140 4.72 21.12 12.40
N GLU A 141 4.61 21.69 13.59
CA GLU A 141 3.52 22.56 14.00
C GLU A 141 3.43 23.82 13.12
N ALA A 142 4.56 24.46 12.85
CA ALA A 142 4.63 25.61 11.94
C ALA A 142 4.24 25.25 10.48
N SER A 143 4.36 24.00 10.08
CA SER A 143 3.98 23.54 8.75
C SER A 143 2.47 23.28 8.58
N GLY A 144 1.69 23.28 9.64
CA GLY A 144 0.26 22.91 9.63
C GLY A 144 -0.57 23.68 8.62
N PHE A 145 -0.36 24.98 8.53
CA PHE A 145 -1.04 25.81 7.53
C PHE A 145 -0.78 25.33 6.09
N TRP A 146 0.48 24.99 5.77
CA TRP A 146 0.84 24.53 4.43
C TRP A 146 0.30 23.12 4.13
N VAL A 147 0.21 22.26 5.13
CA VAL A 147 -0.42 20.96 5.02
C VAL A 147 -1.91 21.11 4.70
N ALA A 148 -2.61 22.03 5.39
CA ALA A 148 -4.01 22.32 5.11
C ALA A 148 -4.22 22.88 3.70
N ILE A 149 -3.41 23.84 3.27
CA ILE A 149 -3.47 24.41 1.91
C ILE A 149 -3.22 23.31 0.85
N GLY A 150 -2.22 22.44 1.07
CA GLY A 150 -1.97 21.31 0.20
C GLY A 150 -3.19 20.37 0.11
N GLY A 151 -3.85 20.11 1.22
CA GLY A 151 -5.11 19.34 1.28
C GLY A 151 -6.24 19.99 0.48
N ILE A 152 -6.43 21.31 0.60
CA ILE A 152 -7.44 22.06 -0.17
C ILE A 152 -7.15 21.99 -1.67
N ILE A 153 -5.90 22.23 -2.07
CA ILE A 153 -5.50 22.15 -3.48
C ILE A 153 -5.76 20.77 -4.04
N LEU A 154 -5.35 19.71 -3.32
CA LEU A 154 -5.59 18.34 -3.73
C LEU A 154 -7.08 18.03 -3.85
N PHE A 155 -7.89 18.49 -2.90
CA PHE A 155 -9.35 18.30 -2.94
C PHE A 155 -9.98 18.96 -4.16
N ILE A 156 -9.58 20.18 -4.50
CA ILE A 156 -10.08 20.88 -5.70
C ILE A 156 -9.62 20.16 -6.97
N LEU A 157 -8.36 19.76 -7.05
CA LEU A 157 -7.84 19.05 -8.21
C LEU A 157 -8.56 17.72 -8.45
N ILE A 158 -8.80 16.92 -7.41
CA ILE A 158 -9.52 15.66 -7.56
C ILE A 158 -10.97 15.88 -7.98
N ARG A 159 -11.64 16.94 -7.48
CA ARG A 159 -12.98 17.32 -7.90
C ARG A 159 -13.04 17.69 -9.38
N ILE A 160 -12.06 18.44 -9.86
CA ILE A 160 -11.94 18.78 -11.30
C ILE A 160 -11.76 17.50 -12.12
N LEU A 161 -10.87 16.61 -11.73
CA LEU A 161 -10.65 15.34 -12.42
C LEU A 161 -11.91 14.47 -12.47
N GLN A 162 -12.66 14.42 -11.37
CA GLN A 162 -13.94 13.72 -11.31
C GLN A 162 -14.95 14.30 -12.30
N GLY A 163 -15.07 15.63 -12.33
CA GLY A 163 -15.94 16.30 -13.28
C GLY A 163 -15.57 16.02 -14.74
N MET A 164 -14.28 15.99 -15.05
CA MET A 164 -13.76 15.73 -16.41
C MET A 164 -13.91 14.27 -16.84
N ALA A 165 -13.71 13.31 -15.93
CA ALA A 165 -13.78 11.88 -16.24
C ALA A 165 -15.20 11.31 -16.28
N ALA A 166 -16.14 11.97 -15.62
CA ALA A 166 -17.46 11.42 -15.33
C ALA A 166 -18.26 10.99 -16.58
N ASN A 167 -18.34 11.83 -17.59
CA ASN A 167 -19.14 11.55 -18.78
C ASN A 167 -18.54 10.40 -19.59
N THR A 168 -17.23 10.35 -19.73
CA THR A 168 -16.51 9.27 -20.44
C THR A 168 -16.69 7.93 -19.74
N ILE A 169 -16.57 7.91 -18.40
CA ILE A 169 -16.76 6.70 -17.61
C ILE A 169 -18.22 6.23 -17.65
N LEU A 170 -19.16 7.18 -17.62
CA LEU A 170 -20.59 6.86 -17.68
C LEU A 170 -21.02 6.35 -19.06
N GLU A 171 -20.48 6.94 -20.13
CA GLU A 171 -20.71 6.48 -21.51
C GLU A 171 -20.19 5.06 -21.70
N LYS A 172 -18.98 4.75 -21.23
CA LYS A 172 -18.43 3.38 -21.28
C LYS A 172 -19.37 2.40 -20.58
N LYS A 173 -19.86 2.75 -19.40
CA LYS A 173 -20.83 1.91 -18.67
C LYS A 173 -22.17 1.78 -19.40
N PHE A 174 -22.62 2.81 -20.07
CA PHE A 174 -23.81 2.77 -20.93
C PHE A 174 -23.61 1.79 -22.09
N SER A 175 -22.47 1.82 -22.75
CA SER A 175 -22.11 0.89 -23.83
C SER A 175 -22.05 -0.57 -23.35
N GLU A 176 -21.54 -0.81 -22.13
CA GLU A 176 -21.55 -2.13 -21.49
C GLU A 176 -22.99 -2.58 -21.16
N TRP A 177 -23.84 -1.68 -20.67
CA TRP A 177 -25.24 -1.96 -20.37
C TRP A 177 -26.06 -2.29 -21.63
N LEU A 178 -25.80 -1.64 -22.76
CA LEU A 178 -26.42 -1.97 -24.04
C LEU A 178 -26.09 -3.38 -24.52
N SER A 179 -24.91 -3.88 -24.19
CA SER A 179 -24.49 -5.24 -24.54
C SER A 179 -24.96 -6.29 -23.53
N ASN A 180 -25.19 -5.90 -22.28
CA ASN A 180 -25.61 -6.79 -21.19
C ASN A 180 -26.58 -6.08 -20.23
N ASN A 181 -27.87 -6.31 -20.41
CA ASN A 181 -28.94 -5.71 -19.60
C ASN A 181 -28.95 -6.15 -18.12
N LEU A 182 -28.10 -7.11 -17.73
CA LEU A 182 -27.94 -7.50 -16.31
C LEU A 182 -27.15 -6.44 -15.52
N ILE A 183 -26.41 -5.57 -16.20
CA ILE A 183 -25.67 -4.47 -15.57
C ILE A 183 -26.64 -3.41 -15.07
N SER A 184 -26.60 -3.12 -13.78
CA SER A 184 -27.48 -2.08 -13.19
C SER A 184 -26.97 -0.68 -13.56
N PRO A 185 -27.84 0.19 -14.10
CA PRO A 185 -27.47 1.59 -14.38
C PRO A 185 -27.24 2.42 -13.11
N GLY A 186 -27.66 1.93 -11.95
CA GLY A 186 -27.60 2.67 -10.69
C GLY A 186 -28.86 3.51 -10.45
N MET A 187 -28.74 4.66 -9.79
CA MET A 187 -29.81 5.60 -9.44
C MET A 187 -30.96 4.97 -8.64
N LYS A 188 -30.62 3.97 -7.78
CA LYS A 188 -31.55 3.33 -6.85
C LYS A 188 -31.39 3.92 -5.46
N ILE A 189 -32.45 4.04 -4.69
CA ILE A 189 -32.43 4.58 -3.31
C ILE A 189 -31.44 3.84 -2.42
N LYS A 190 -31.29 2.53 -2.61
CA LYS A 190 -30.29 1.70 -1.92
C LYS A 190 -28.85 2.21 -2.16
N ASN A 191 -28.53 2.58 -3.40
CA ASN A 191 -27.19 3.10 -3.74
C ASN A 191 -26.96 4.46 -3.11
N TYR A 192 -27.97 5.32 -3.03
CA TYR A 192 -27.85 6.61 -2.37
C TYR A 192 -27.54 6.45 -0.88
N ILE A 193 -28.36 5.67 -0.17
CA ILE A 193 -28.16 5.44 1.26
C ILE A 193 -26.79 4.81 1.51
N LEU A 194 -26.46 3.74 0.79
CA LEU A 194 -25.18 3.04 0.95
C LEU A 194 -23.98 3.96 0.70
N SER A 195 -24.03 4.76 -0.37
CA SER A 195 -22.95 5.67 -0.76
C SER A 195 -22.71 6.76 0.26
N ILE A 196 -23.78 7.41 0.71
CA ILE A 196 -23.68 8.50 1.68
C ILE A 196 -23.20 7.96 3.02
N THR A 197 -23.79 6.87 3.50
CA THR A 197 -23.39 6.26 4.77
C THR A 197 -21.92 5.81 4.74
N PHE A 198 -21.51 5.14 3.67
CA PHE A 198 -20.15 4.64 3.52
C PHE A 198 -19.12 5.78 3.44
N ALA A 199 -19.41 6.82 2.65
CA ALA A 199 -18.54 7.99 2.56
C ALA A 199 -18.43 8.73 3.90
N LEU A 200 -19.57 8.96 4.59
CA LEU A 200 -19.59 9.59 5.90
C LEU A 200 -18.78 8.81 6.94
N VAL A 201 -18.97 7.49 7.00
CA VAL A 201 -18.24 6.63 7.94
C VAL A 201 -16.74 6.72 7.67
N ILE A 202 -16.30 6.52 6.43
CA ILE A 202 -14.86 6.56 6.09
C ILE A 202 -14.27 7.94 6.38
N ILE A 203 -14.89 9.01 5.92
CA ILE A 203 -14.35 10.38 6.10
C ILE A 203 -14.31 10.72 7.59
N LEU A 204 -15.40 10.47 8.33
CA LEU A 204 -15.49 10.83 9.74
C LEU A 204 -14.46 10.06 10.58
N PHE A 205 -14.43 8.73 10.46
CA PHE A 205 -13.51 7.91 11.24
C PHE A 205 -12.05 8.15 10.86
N SER A 206 -11.74 8.31 9.57
CA SER A 206 -10.38 8.67 9.15
C SER A 206 -9.97 10.05 9.67
N THR A 207 -10.86 11.04 9.61
CA THR A 207 -10.56 12.38 10.11
C THR A 207 -10.33 12.38 11.61
N ILE A 208 -11.16 11.69 12.38
CA ILE A 208 -10.98 11.57 13.83
C ILE A 208 -9.66 10.88 14.16
N HIS A 209 -9.39 9.72 13.55
CA HIS A 209 -8.19 8.94 13.83
C HIS A 209 -6.90 9.71 13.54
N TYR A 210 -6.81 10.32 12.35
CA TYR A 210 -5.56 10.99 11.93
C TYR A 210 -5.40 12.42 12.41
N SER A 211 -6.51 13.14 12.68
CA SER A 211 -6.43 14.54 13.13
C SER A 211 -6.48 14.68 14.64
N PHE A 212 -7.10 13.73 15.33
CA PHE A 212 -7.32 13.75 16.76
C PHE A 212 -7.07 12.37 17.39
N PRO A 213 -5.81 11.86 17.34
CA PRO A 213 -5.50 10.47 17.70
C PRO A 213 -5.85 10.13 19.17
N ASN A 214 -5.90 11.14 20.06
CA ASN A 214 -6.23 10.96 21.47
C ASN A 214 -7.72 11.09 21.79
N LEU A 215 -8.57 11.38 20.79
CA LEU A 215 -10.01 11.58 21.03
C LEU A 215 -10.75 10.26 21.29
N ILE A 216 -10.36 9.20 20.59
CA ILE A 216 -10.95 7.86 20.75
C ILE A 216 -9.80 6.84 20.78
N GLU A 217 -9.24 6.60 21.94
CA GLU A 217 -8.11 5.66 22.12
C GLU A 217 -8.44 4.24 21.64
N SER A 218 -9.70 3.81 21.80
CA SER A 218 -10.15 2.50 21.32
C SER A 218 -10.11 2.31 19.80
N MET A 219 -9.92 3.37 19.02
CA MET A 219 -9.71 3.27 17.55
C MET A 219 -8.26 2.99 17.17
N ASN A 220 -7.32 3.22 18.08
CA ASN A 220 -5.90 3.03 17.79
C ASN A 220 -5.52 1.55 17.83
N ASP A 221 -6.19 0.78 18.68
CA ASP A 221 -5.93 -0.64 18.83
C ASP A 221 -7.20 -1.46 18.53
N PHE A 222 -7.02 -2.60 17.89
CA PHE A 222 -8.12 -3.54 17.68
C PHE A 222 -8.63 -4.05 19.05
N PRO A 223 -9.94 -3.97 19.34
CA PRO A 223 -10.48 -4.38 20.64
C PRO A 223 -10.29 -5.88 20.86
N THR A 224 -9.21 -6.24 21.54
CA THR A 224 -8.89 -7.62 21.88
C THR A 224 -9.36 -7.94 23.28
N HIS A 225 -10.26 -8.91 23.42
CA HIS A 225 -10.61 -9.44 24.72
C HIS A 225 -9.56 -10.50 25.14
N PRO A 226 -8.85 -10.33 26.29
CA PRO A 226 -7.74 -11.21 26.68
C PRO A 226 -8.11 -12.71 26.66
N LYS A 227 -9.32 -13.07 27.12
CA LYS A 227 -9.80 -14.47 27.08
C LYS A 227 -9.98 -15.01 25.66
N ILE A 228 -10.53 -14.20 24.75
CA ILE A 228 -10.73 -14.61 23.34
C ILE A 228 -9.37 -14.76 22.67
N ARG A 229 -8.45 -13.82 22.93
CA ARG A 229 -7.09 -13.88 22.39
C ARG A 229 -6.36 -15.15 22.86
N LEU A 230 -6.38 -15.43 24.15
CA LEU A 230 -5.73 -16.63 24.70
C LEU A 230 -6.36 -17.91 24.16
N ALA A 231 -7.68 -18.03 24.15
CA ALA A 231 -8.38 -19.18 23.59
C ALA A 231 -8.10 -19.36 22.07
N SER A 232 -7.97 -18.26 21.33
CA SER A 232 -7.63 -18.32 19.91
C SER A 232 -6.18 -18.76 19.69
N ILE A 233 -5.24 -18.28 20.51
CA ILE A 233 -3.83 -18.69 20.47
C ILE A 233 -3.74 -20.19 20.77
N GLU A 234 -4.33 -20.63 21.88
CA GLU A 234 -4.35 -22.04 22.28
C GLU A 234 -5.01 -22.94 21.23
N GLY A 235 -6.11 -22.48 20.63
CA GLY A 235 -6.76 -23.19 19.51
C GLY A 235 -5.87 -23.33 18.28
N VAL A 236 -5.16 -22.26 17.90
CA VAL A 236 -4.22 -22.28 16.78
C VAL A 236 -3.00 -23.14 17.11
N GLU A 237 -2.44 -23.02 18.30
CA GLU A 237 -1.32 -23.84 18.78
C GLU A 237 -1.68 -25.33 18.73
N ASN A 238 -2.84 -25.73 19.26
CA ASN A 238 -3.30 -27.12 19.23
C ASN A 238 -3.46 -27.66 17.79
N VAL A 239 -4.00 -26.85 16.87
CA VAL A 239 -4.13 -27.24 15.45
C VAL A 239 -2.75 -27.35 14.81
N PHE A 240 -1.86 -26.42 15.12
CA PHE A 240 -0.50 -26.41 14.60
C PHE A 240 0.30 -27.59 15.12
N ASP A 241 0.27 -27.86 16.43
CA ASP A 241 0.94 -29.00 17.03
C ASP A 241 0.42 -30.33 16.47
N PHE A 242 -0.91 -30.44 16.32
CA PHE A 242 -1.49 -31.62 15.65
C PHE A 242 -0.96 -31.77 14.21
N ALA A 243 -0.92 -30.68 13.44
CA ALA A 243 -0.43 -30.70 12.08
C ALA A 243 1.07 -31.04 12.01
N VAL A 244 1.88 -30.47 12.91
CA VAL A 244 3.33 -30.74 13.00
C VAL A 244 3.58 -32.19 13.40
N ILE A 245 2.96 -32.69 14.47
CA ILE A 245 3.17 -34.06 14.96
C ILE A 245 2.70 -35.10 13.92
N LYS A 246 1.53 -34.88 13.32
CA LYS A 246 1.01 -35.80 12.28
C LYS A 246 1.73 -35.67 10.95
N GLY A 247 2.21 -34.44 10.63
CA GLY A 247 2.86 -34.12 9.37
C GLY A 247 4.39 -34.20 9.41
N GLU A 248 5.01 -34.52 10.55
CA GLU A 248 6.46 -34.50 10.75
C GLU A 248 7.22 -35.15 9.60
N ARG A 249 6.86 -36.40 9.23
CA ARG A 249 7.52 -37.10 8.13
C ARG A 249 7.38 -36.40 6.77
N VAL A 250 6.23 -35.76 6.54
CA VAL A 250 5.98 -35.05 5.30
C VAL A 250 6.79 -33.73 5.28
N PHE A 251 6.78 -33.00 6.38
CA PHE A 251 7.55 -31.76 6.52
C PHE A 251 9.06 -32.01 6.46
N ASP A 252 9.54 -33.09 7.09
CA ASP A 252 10.93 -33.52 7.01
C ASP A 252 11.32 -33.91 5.59
N GLY A 253 10.45 -34.63 4.88
CA GLY A 253 10.64 -34.98 3.48
C GLY A 253 10.71 -33.77 2.57
N ILE A 254 9.81 -32.81 2.75
CA ILE A 254 9.81 -31.53 2.02
C ILE A 254 11.09 -30.73 2.33
N THR A 255 11.42 -30.60 3.61
CA THR A 255 12.63 -29.89 4.06
C THR A 255 13.89 -30.50 3.50
N TYR A 256 13.98 -31.83 3.54
CA TYR A 256 15.09 -32.57 2.94
C TYR A 256 15.20 -32.33 1.43
N GLY A 257 14.07 -32.40 0.73
CA GLY A 257 14.00 -32.14 -0.71
C GLY A 257 14.46 -30.72 -1.07
N ILE A 258 13.92 -29.72 -0.37
CA ILE A 258 14.30 -28.30 -0.57
C ILE A 258 15.78 -28.10 -0.29
N ARG A 259 16.27 -28.61 0.83
CA ARG A 259 17.69 -28.50 1.23
C ARG A 259 18.59 -29.21 0.22
N SER A 260 18.23 -30.38 -0.26
CA SER A 260 19.03 -31.11 -1.26
C SER A 260 19.18 -30.34 -2.57
N VAL A 261 18.12 -29.67 -3.03
CA VAL A 261 18.15 -28.79 -4.22
C VAL A 261 19.05 -27.57 -3.94
N LEU A 262 18.85 -26.93 -2.79
CA LEU A 262 19.65 -25.75 -2.39
C LEU A 262 21.15 -26.09 -2.29
N ASP A 263 21.50 -27.17 -1.57
CA ASP A 263 22.88 -27.60 -1.39
C ASP A 263 23.54 -27.94 -2.73
N SER A 264 22.78 -28.54 -3.66
CA SER A 264 23.25 -28.84 -5.02
C SER A 264 23.54 -27.57 -5.81
N LEU A 265 22.65 -26.57 -5.74
CA LEU A 265 22.86 -25.29 -6.42
C LEU A 265 23.94 -24.45 -5.75
N GLU A 266 24.06 -24.51 -4.44
CA GLU A 266 25.14 -23.85 -3.72
C GLU A 266 26.50 -24.45 -4.07
N LEU A 267 26.59 -25.78 -4.17
CA LEU A 267 27.78 -26.46 -4.67
C LEU A 267 28.14 -26.02 -6.10
N LEU A 268 27.13 -25.89 -6.96
CA LEU A 268 27.30 -25.47 -8.34
C LEU A 268 27.78 -24.01 -8.44
N PHE A 269 27.17 -23.08 -7.71
CA PHE A 269 27.44 -21.65 -7.86
C PHE A 269 28.53 -21.11 -6.96
N VAL A 270 28.66 -21.62 -5.72
CA VAL A 270 29.60 -21.09 -4.73
C VAL A 270 30.95 -21.83 -4.78
N LYS A 271 30.92 -23.16 -4.96
CA LYS A 271 32.16 -23.97 -4.95
C LYS A 271 32.81 -24.12 -6.32
N THR A 272 32.12 -23.81 -7.39
CA THR A 272 32.70 -23.79 -8.74
C THR A 272 33.57 -22.56 -8.93
N PRO A 273 34.74 -22.65 -9.62
CA PRO A 273 35.58 -21.49 -9.89
C PRO A 273 34.80 -20.35 -10.57
N TRP A 274 35.00 -19.12 -10.10
CA TRP A 274 34.27 -17.94 -10.57
C TRP A 274 34.30 -17.74 -12.09
N ILE A 275 35.46 -18.07 -12.72
CA ILE A 275 35.63 -17.92 -14.18
C ILE A 275 34.66 -18.84 -14.97
N VAL A 276 34.42 -20.04 -14.43
CA VAL A 276 33.49 -21.00 -15.05
C VAL A 276 32.06 -20.50 -14.98
N ILE A 277 31.66 -19.96 -13.81
CA ILE A 277 30.33 -19.41 -13.61
C ILE A 277 30.08 -18.18 -14.48
N ILE A 278 31.02 -17.22 -14.53
CA ILE A 278 30.89 -16.06 -15.41
C ILE A 278 30.77 -16.50 -16.87
N SER A 279 31.65 -17.39 -17.31
CA SER A 279 31.66 -17.88 -18.70
C SER A 279 30.35 -18.57 -19.04
N ALA A 280 29.83 -19.41 -18.16
CA ALA A 280 28.55 -20.10 -18.35
C ALA A 280 27.38 -19.14 -18.45
N ILE A 281 27.27 -18.15 -17.53
CA ILE A 281 26.18 -17.19 -17.52
C ILE A 281 26.26 -16.27 -18.75
N VAL A 282 27.45 -15.79 -19.11
CA VAL A 282 27.65 -14.95 -20.30
C VAL A 282 27.30 -15.71 -21.57
N LEU A 283 27.69 -16.98 -21.67
CA LEU A 283 27.34 -17.83 -22.82
C LEU A 283 25.83 -18.05 -22.90
N LEU A 284 25.19 -18.44 -21.80
CA LEU A 284 23.75 -18.66 -21.75
C LEU A 284 22.93 -17.41 -22.09
N THR A 285 23.33 -16.25 -21.53
CA THR A 285 22.66 -14.97 -21.83
C THR A 285 22.92 -14.54 -23.27
N GLY A 286 24.09 -14.80 -23.81
CA GLY A 286 24.42 -14.52 -25.21
C GLY A 286 23.58 -15.34 -26.19
N LEU A 287 23.37 -16.62 -25.89
CA LEU A 287 22.58 -17.52 -26.71
C LEU A 287 21.07 -17.25 -26.61
N SER A 288 20.58 -16.85 -25.43
CA SER A 288 19.14 -16.65 -25.17
C SER A 288 18.65 -15.23 -25.49
N ALA A 289 19.44 -14.20 -25.16
CA ALA A 289 19.02 -12.79 -25.21
C ALA A 289 19.94 -11.89 -26.05
N GLY A 290 20.96 -12.49 -26.69
CA GLY A 290 21.86 -11.79 -27.61
C GLY A 290 23.13 -11.20 -26.96
N PRO A 291 24.10 -10.77 -27.80
CA PRO A 291 25.46 -10.40 -27.37
C PRO A 291 25.50 -9.18 -26.45
N SER A 292 24.60 -8.23 -26.64
CA SER A 292 24.53 -7.03 -25.79
C SER A 292 24.21 -7.40 -24.34
N THR A 293 23.22 -8.28 -24.13
CA THR A 293 22.84 -8.76 -22.78
C THR A 293 23.95 -9.58 -22.13
N ALA A 294 24.68 -10.38 -22.93
CA ALA A 294 25.84 -11.12 -22.46
C ALA A 294 26.93 -10.20 -21.90
N ILE A 295 27.25 -9.11 -22.60
CA ILE A 295 28.23 -8.13 -22.15
C ILE A 295 27.80 -7.48 -20.84
N TYR A 296 26.55 -7.05 -20.73
CA TYR A 296 26.02 -6.47 -19.50
C TYR A 296 26.05 -7.46 -18.33
N SER A 297 25.64 -8.71 -18.55
CA SER A 297 25.68 -9.74 -17.53
C SER A 297 27.10 -10.01 -17.04
N GLY A 298 28.06 -10.11 -17.95
CA GLY A 298 29.47 -10.28 -17.60
C GLY A 298 30.05 -9.09 -16.85
N ALA A 299 29.71 -7.86 -17.27
CA ALA A 299 30.15 -6.64 -16.58
C ALA A 299 29.62 -6.55 -15.16
N PHE A 300 28.32 -6.85 -14.95
CA PHE A 300 27.72 -6.84 -13.62
C PHE A 300 28.30 -7.92 -12.70
N LEU A 301 28.52 -9.13 -13.20
CA LEU A 301 29.15 -10.20 -12.42
C LEU A 301 30.59 -9.85 -12.04
N ALA A 302 31.36 -9.29 -12.98
CA ALA A 302 32.71 -8.81 -12.70
C ALA A 302 32.68 -7.68 -11.65
N TYR A 303 31.78 -6.72 -11.78
CA TYR A 303 31.61 -5.64 -10.81
C TYR A 303 31.31 -6.16 -9.39
N MET A 304 30.38 -7.13 -9.27
CA MET A 304 30.08 -7.76 -7.98
C MET A 304 31.28 -8.50 -7.40
N GLY A 305 32.08 -9.15 -8.26
CA GLY A 305 33.32 -9.81 -7.86
C GLY A 305 34.37 -8.81 -7.35
N PHE A 306 34.59 -7.69 -8.04
CA PHE A 306 35.53 -6.64 -7.62
C PHE A 306 35.13 -5.98 -6.29
N LEU A 307 33.83 -5.86 -5.99
CA LEU A 307 33.34 -5.34 -4.72
C LEU A 307 33.43 -6.35 -3.56
N GLY A 308 33.87 -7.59 -3.81
CA GLY A 308 33.94 -8.64 -2.78
C GLY A 308 32.59 -9.30 -2.44
N PHE A 309 31.53 -9.06 -3.23
CA PHE A 309 30.21 -9.63 -3.00
C PHE A 309 29.98 -10.95 -3.73
N TRP A 310 31.00 -11.54 -4.35
CA TRP A 310 30.89 -12.75 -5.15
C TRP A 310 30.14 -13.89 -4.45
N ILE A 311 30.59 -14.27 -3.25
CA ILE A 311 29.98 -15.38 -2.49
C ILE A 311 28.52 -15.07 -2.19
N LYS A 312 28.19 -13.87 -1.71
CA LYS A 312 26.81 -13.47 -1.40
C LYS A 312 25.91 -13.50 -2.64
N ALA A 313 26.43 -13.04 -3.78
CA ALA A 313 25.72 -13.07 -5.06
C ALA A 313 25.42 -14.50 -5.51
N MET A 314 26.40 -15.40 -5.41
CA MET A 314 26.24 -16.80 -5.79
C MET A 314 25.29 -17.56 -4.85
N THR A 315 25.34 -17.30 -3.55
CA THR A 315 24.34 -17.83 -2.59
C THR A 315 22.94 -17.33 -2.90
N THR A 316 22.77 -16.04 -3.22
CA THR A 316 21.47 -15.49 -3.63
C THR A 316 20.98 -16.14 -4.92
N LEU A 317 21.86 -16.41 -5.88
CA LEU A 317 21.53 -17.08 -7.12
C LEU A 317 21.09 -18.54 -6.88
N ALA A 318 21.73 -19.24 -5.95
CA ALA A 318 21.34 -20.59 -5.54
C ALA A 318 19.94 -20.60 -4.89
N LEU A 319 19.65 -19.64 -4.01
CA LEU A 319 18.33 -19.48 -3.40
C LEU A 319 17.25 -19.18 -4.45
N LEU A 320 17.51 -18.26 -5.38
CA LEU A 320 16.61 -17.93 -6.49
C LEU A 320 16.37 -19.14 -7.40
N GLY A 321 17.43 -19.88 -7.73
CA GLY A 321 17.36 -21.12 -8.52
C GLY A 321 16.52 -22.19 -7.81
N THR A 322 16.70 -22.37 -6.52
CA THR A 322 15.91 -23.28 -5.69
C THR A 322 14.42 -22.90 -5.73
N ALA A 323 14.11 -21.62 -5.49
CA ALA A 323 12.75 -21.12 -5.53
C ALA A 323 12.11 -21.33 -6.92
N ALA A 324 12.84 -21.07 -7.98
CA ALA A 324 12.38 -21.26 -9.37
C ALA A 324 12.08 -22.74 -9.65
N ILE A 325 13.01 -23.64 -9.31
CA ILE A 325 12.83 -25.11 -9.50
C ILE A 325 11.61 -25.60 -8.74
N LEU A 326 11.47 -25.21 -7.47
CA LEU A 326 10.33 -25.60 -6.64
C LEU A 326 9.01 -25.05 -7.21
N SER A 327 8.99 -23.76 -7.60
CA SER A 327 7.80 -23.14 -8.19
C SER A 327 7.37 -23.84 -9.49
N ILE A 328 8.31 -24.21 -10.34
CA ILE A 328 8.02 -24.95 -11.58
C ILE A 328 7.55 -26.37 -11.26
N THR A 329 8.25 -27.07 -10.36
CA THR A 329 7.95 -28.46 -10.01
C THR A 329 6.58 -28.63 -9.34
N ILE A 330 6.19 -27.66 -8.52
CA ILE A 330 4.89 -27.67 -7.81
C ILE A 330 3.81 -26.98 -8.66
N GLY A 331 4.14 -25.85 -9.27
CA GLY A 331 3.18 -25.00 -9.99
C GLY A 331 2.63 -25.62 -11.26
N ILE A 332 3.46 -26.31 -12.04
CA ILE A 332 3.01 -26.97 -13.27
C ILE A 332 1.99 -28.07 -12.97
N PRO A 333 2.25 -29.03 -12.04
CA PRO A 333 1.26 -30.08 -11.74
C PRO A 333 -0.03 -29.56 -11.10
N LEU A 334 0.02 -28.46 -10.35
CA LEU A 334 -1.16 -27.85 -9.74
C LEU A 334 -1.96 -26.95 -10.69
N GLY A 335 -1.34 -26.51 -11.78
CA GLY A 335 -1.99 -25.64 -12.76
C GLY A 335 -2.61 -26.36 -13.97
N ILE A 336 -2.42 -27.67 -14.08
CA ILE A 336 -3.02 -28.55 -15.08
C ILE A 336 -4.18 -29.33 -14.44
#